data_429887315f983a72bdb8956cd33ca258
#
_entry.id   429887315f983a72bdb8956cd33ca258
#
_cell.length_a   1.000
_cell.length_b   1.000
_cell.length_c   1.000
_cell.angle_alpha   90.00
_cell.angle_beta   90.00
_cell.angle_gamma   90.00
#
_symmetry.space_group_name_H-M   'P 1'
#
loop_
_entity.id
_entity.type
_entity.pdbx_description
1 polymer ?
#
loop_
_entity_poly.entity_id
_entity_poly.type
_entity_poly.pdbx_seq_one_letter_code
_entity_poly.pdbx_strand_id
1 'polypeptide(L)'
;LLQDCQFTKIKDDTALRVTFQGNLYLGGCSHCCKRWFITFNGAECSGPLPIDAVQFIRHSSQNNHRPGSIEGYCNNIHKGKIRVGINIGNCSGYGNSDGYTGWNSVSRLIIEEVPRSQ
;
A
#
# COMPACT_ATOMS: atom_id res chain seq x y z
N LEU A 1 -0.25 -9.68 2.83
CA LEU A 1 0.85 -8.88 3.41
C LEU A 1 2.14 -9.19 2.70
N LEU A 2 2.78 -8.17 2.14
CA LEU A 2 4.10 -8.31 1.52
C LEU A 2 5.21 -8.04 2.51
N GLN A 3 5.07 -6.97 3.29
CA GLN A 3 6.07 -6.57 4.29
C GLN A 3 5.45 -5.59 5.26
N ASP A 4 6.00 -5.51 6.47
CA ASP A 4 5.59 -4.49 7.42
C ASP A 4 6.79 -3.92 8.16
N CYS A 5 6.58 -2.75 8.77
CA CYS A 5 7.53 -2.06 9.61
C CYS A 5 6.84 -1.66 10.91
N GLN A 6 7.57 -1.75 12.01
CA GLN A 6 7.05 -1.27 13.28
C GLN A 6 7.43 0.20 13.46
N PHE A 7 6.44 1.01 13.77
CA PHE A 7 6.60 2.44 14.00
C PHE A 7 6.06 2.78 15.38
N THR A 8 6.78 3.60 16.13
CA THR A 8 6.32 4.06 17.44
C THR A 8 5.74 5.46 17.32
N LYS A 9 4.44 5.56 17.48
CA LYS A 9 3.70 6.83 17.43
C LYS A 9 3.70 7.46 18.81
N ILE A 10 3.97 8.75 18.88
CA ILE A 10 4.22 9.44 20.15
C ILE A 10 2.93 10.01 20.75
N LYS A 11 2.00 10.47 19.91
CA LYS A 11 0.79 11.14 20.37
C LYS A 11 -0.46 10.50 19.78
N ASP A 12 -1.58 10.62 20.48
CA ASP A 12 -2.87 10.11 19.99
C ASP A 12 -3.50 11.01 18.94
N ASP A 13 -3.22 12.31 18.98
CA ASP A 13 -3.91 13.30 18.17
C ASP A 13 -3.17 13.71 16.90
N THR A 14 -2.20 12.91 16.49
CA THR A 14 -1.46 13.10 15.25
C THR A 14 -1.92 12.13 14.19
N ALA A 15 -1.55 12.41 12.94
CA ALA A 15 -1.74 11.49 11.83
C ALA A 15 -0.44 10.77 11.50
N LEU A 16 -0.55 9.66 10.78
CA LEU A 16 0.61 9.04 10.14
C LEU A 16 0.55 9.31 8.65
N ARG A 17 1.63 9.84 8.13
CA ARG A 17 1.85 9.95 6.69
C ARG A 17 2.67 8.75 6.26
N VAL A 18 2.18 7.99 5.31
CA VAL A 18 2.85 6.79 4.83
C VAL A 18 3.07 6.92 3.33
N THR A 19 4.30 6.62 2.91
CA THR A 19 4.69 6.61 1.51
C THR A 19 5.34 5.26 1.21
N PHE A 20 4.79 4.55 0.23
CA PHE A 20 5.42 3.35 -0.30
C PHE A 20 5.95 3.65 -1.69
N GLN A 21 7.20 3.25 -1.95
CA GLN A 21 7.84 3.40 -3.26
C GLN A 21 8.46 2.07 -3.65
N GLY A 22 8.19 1.62 -4.87
CA GLY A 22 8.77 0.38 -5.36
C GLY A 22 8.29 0.05 -6.77
N ASN A 23 8.81 -1.04 -7.31
CA ASN A 23 8.31 -1.59 -8.55
C ASN A 23 7.03 -2.37 -8.27
N LEU A 24 6.00 -2.07 -9.03
CA LEU A 24 4.73 -2.77 -8.97
C LEU A 24 4.60 -3.62 -10.21
N TYR A 25 4.39 -4.92 -10.00
CA TYR A 25 4.29 -5.89 -11.09
C TYR A 25 2.88 -6.44 -11.18
N LEU A 26 2.37 -6.48 -12.40
CA LEU A 26 1.16 -7.20 -12.74
C LEU A 26 1.37 -7.87 -14.09
N GLY A 27 1.06 -9.17 -14.17
CA GLY A 27 1.26 -9.91 -15.41
C GLY A 27 0.60 -11.27 -15.41
N GLY A 28 0.85 -12.02 -16.48
CA GLY A 28 0.35 -13.38 -16.62
C GLY A 28 -1.13 -13.48 -16.92
N CYS A 29 -1.75 -12.40 -17.42
CA CYS A 29 -3.19 -12.39 -17.59
C CYS A 29 -3.64 -11.32 -18.59
N SER A 30 -4.87 -11.48 -19.09
CA SER A 30 -5.61 -10.42 -19.76
C SER A 30 -6.79 -10.05 -18.86
N HIS A 31 -7.17 -8.79 -18.84
CA HIS A 31 -8.27 -8.28 -17.98
C HIS A 31 -7.99 -8.61 -16.50
N CYS A 32 -6.89 -8.16 -16.00
CA CYS A 32 -6.56 -8.38 -14.61
C CYS A 32 -6.29 -7.07 -13.88
N CYS A 33 -6.48 -7.12 -12.57
CA CYS A 33 -6.35 -5.96 -11.71
C CYS A 33 -5.77 -6.38 -10.37
N LYS A 34 -4.77 -5.64 -9.91
CA LYS A 34 -4.22 -5.82 -8.56
C LYS A 34 -4.28 -4.51 -7.82
N ARG A 35 -4.46 -4.63 -6.51
CA ARG A 35 -4.55 -3.51 -5.61
C ARG A 35 -3.45 -3.62 -4.57
N TRP A 36 -2.63 -2.58 -4.43
CA TRP A 36 -1.65 -2.45 -3.36
C TRP A 36 -2.21 -1.49 -2.33
N PHE A 37 -2.15 -1.85 -1.06
CA PHE A 37 -2.76 -1.02 -0.02
C PHE A 37 -1.97 -1.08 1.28
N ILE A 38 -2.10 -0.02 2.05
CA ILE A 38 -1.43 0.15 3.34
C ILE A 38 -2.36 -0.29 4.46
N THR A 39 -1.80 -1.02 5.43
CA THR A 39 -2.53 -1.42 6.62
C THR A 39 -1.84 -0.90 7.88
N PHE A 40 -2.63 -0.68 8.91
CA PHE A 40 -2.19 -0.28 10.24
C PHE A 40 -2.68 -1.34 11.21
N ASN A 41 -1.75 -2.12 11.77
CA ASN A 41 -2.07 -3.28 12.62
C ASN A 41 -3.04 -4.25 11.93
N GLY A 42 -2.86 -4.44 10.62
CA GLY A 42 -3.64 -5.38 9.84
C GLY A 42 -4.93 -4.84 9.24
N ALA A 43 -5.31 -3.60 9.52
CA ALA A 43 -6.53 -2.99 9.01
C ALA A 43 -6.22 -1.78 8.14
N GLU A 44 -7.03 -1.58 7.10
CA GLU A 44 -6.87 -0.39 6.25
C GLU A 44 -7.29 0.87 7.00
N CYS A 45 -6.77 2.00 6.55
CA CYS A 45 -7.14 3.29 7.12
C CYS A 45 -8.62 3.59 6.87
N SER A 46 -9.31 4.03 7.90
CA SER A 46 -10.69 4.50 7.79
C SER A 46 -10.84 5.97 8.21
N GLY A 47 -9.75 6.64 8.49
CA GLY A 47 -9.78 8.03 8.88
C GLY A 47 -8.83 8.91 8.05
N PRO A 48 -9.22 9.40 6.88
CA PRO A 48 -10.58 9.33 6.32
C PRO A 48 -10.80 8.18 5.33
N LEU A 49 -9.76 7.74 4.63
CA LEU A 49 -9.91 6.83 3.49
C LEU A 49 -8.77 5.81 3.45
N PRO A 50 -8.98 4.67 2.78
CA PRO A 50 -7.88 3.75 2.51
C PRO A 50 -6.76 4.41 1.71
N ILE A 51 -5.56 3.89 1.87
CA ILE A 51 -4.37 4.32 1.13
C ILE A 51 -4.02 3.19 0.19
N ASP A 52 -4.27 3.38 -1.10
CA ASP A 52 -4.10 2.30 -2.06
C ASP A 52 -3.70 2.79 -3.45
N ALA A 53 -3.33 1.84 -4.30
CA ALA A 53 -3.11 2.04 -5.72
C ALA A 53 -3.49 0.78 -6.46
N VAL A 54 -3.93 0.94 -7.71
CA VAL A 54 -4.43 -0.13 -8.53
C VAL A 54 -3.67 -0.15 -9.84
N GLN A 55 -3.31 -1.36 -10.30
CA GLN A 55 -2.88 -1.56 -11.68
C GLN A 55 -3.87 -2.45 -12.41
N PHE A 56 -4.16 -2.09 -13.64
CA PHE A 56 -5.09 -2.81 -14.49
C PHE A 56 -4.46 -3.10 -15.84
N ILE A 57 -4.59 -4.34 -16.31
CA ILE A 57 -4.19 -4.76 -17.66
C ILE A 57 -5.44 -5.21 -18.41
N ARG A 58 -5.68 -4.59 -19.55
CA ARG A 58 -6.86 -4.87 -20.35
C ARG A 58 -6.60 -5.87 -21.48
N HIS A 59 -5.43 -5.77 -22.10
CA HIS A 59 -5.09 -6.58 -23.26
C HIS A 59 -3.69 -7.10 -23.17
N SER A 60 -3.47 -8.32 -23.09
CA SER A 60 -2.19 -8.95 -23.27
C SER A 60 -1.55 -9.52 -22.04
N SER A 61 -0.71 -10.47 -22.31
CA SER A 61 0.09 -11.19 -21.36
C SER A 61 1.43 -10.51 -21.08
N GLN A 62 1.50 -9.19 -21.19
CA GLN A 62 2.76 -8.50 -20.94
C GLN A 62 3.07 -8.44 -19.45
N ASN A 63 4.37 -8.58 -19.15
CA ASN A 63 4.88 -8.42 -17.81
C ASN A 63 5.21 -6.93 -17.59
N ASN A 64 4.44 -6.26 -16.75
CA ASN A 64 4.63 -4.85 -16.47
C ASN A 64 5.29 -4.66 -15.11
N HIS A 65 6.56 -4.26 -15.13
CA HIS A 65 7.27 -3.79 -13.95
C HIS A 65 7.36 -2.28 -14.03
N ARG A 66 6.63 -1.59 -13.16
CA ARG A 66 6.59 -0.13 -13.19
C ARG A 66 6.91 0.43 -11.81
N PRO A 67 7.80 1.43 -11.74
CA PRO A 67 7.98 2.12 -10.48
C PRO A 67 6.70 2.87 -10.12
N GLY A 68 6.37 2.85 -8.85
CA GLY A 68 5.18 3.51 -8.37
C GLY A 68 5.35 4.04 -6.96
N SER A 69 4.49 4.97 -6.59
CA SER A 69 4.47 5.55 -5.27
C SER A 69 3.02 5.62 -4.79
N ILE A 70 2.82 5.21 -3.53
CA ILE A 70 1.52 5.23 -2.88
C ILE A 70 1.71 6.06 -1.61
N GLU A 71 0.93 7.14 -1.47
CA GLU A 71 1.08 8.03 -0.32
C GLU A 71 -0.27 8.44 0.19
N GLY A 72 -0.38 8.55 1.51
CA GLY A 72 -1.57 9.05 2.14
C GLY A 72 -1.36 9.31 3.62
N TYR A 73 -2.38 9.91 4.24
CA TYR A 73 -2.42 10.22 5.65
C TYR A 73 -3.52 9.41 6.31
N CYS A 74 -3.26 8.94 7.51
CA CYS A 74 -4.28 8.27 8.31
C CYS A 74 -4.38 8.93 9.67
N ASN A 75 -5.58 9.42 9.99
CA ASN A 75 -5.92 9.94 11.30
C ASN A 75 -6.43 8.81 12.19
N ASN A 76 -6.62 9.11 13.47
CA ASN A 76 -7.27 8.22 14.44
C ASN A 76 -6.48 6.93 14.70
N ILE A 77 -5.17 7.01 14.54
CA ILE A 77 -4.26 5.93 14.95
C ILE A 77 -3.78 6.27 16.37
N HIS A 78 -3.96 5.34 17.30
CA HIS A 78 -3.53 5.54 18.68
C HIS A 78 -2.01 5.63 18.79
N LYS A 79 -1.52 6.24 19.85
CA LYS A 79 -0.09 6.24 20.14
C LYS A 79 0.37 4.83 20.51
N GLY A 80 1.68 4.61 20.40
CA GLY A 80 2.30 3.34 20.72
C GLY A 80 2.87 2.68 19.48
N LYS A 81 3.07 1.38 19.57
CA LYS A 81 3.66 0.59 18.48
C LYS A 81 2.59 0.29 17.45
N ILE A 82 2.86 0.74 16.22
CA ILE A 82 1.95 0.55 15.08
C ILE A 82 2.70 -0.25 14.03
N ARG A 83 2.11 -1.36 13.60
CA ARG A 83 2.65 -2.15 12.50
C ARG A 83 2.05 -1.63 11.20
N VAL A 84 2.88 -0.99 10.39
CA VAL A 84 2.47 -0.43 9.09
C VAL A 84 2.90 -1.41 8.01
N GLY A 85 1.98 -1.87 7.21
CA GLY A 85 2.24 -2.90 6.21
C GLY A 85 1.83 -2.49 4.82
N ILE A 86 2.51 -3.07 3.83
CA ILE A 86 2.11 -3.01 2.43
C ILE A 86 1.55 -4.37 2.04
N ASN A 87 0.39 -4.37 1.43
CA ASN A 87 -0.35 -5.56 1.06
C ASN A 87 -0.71 -5.53 -0.41
N ILE A 88 -0.95 -6.71 -0.98
CA ILE A 88 -1.43 -6.84 -2.34
C ILE A 88 -2.67 -7.73 -2.33
N GLY A 89 -3.67 -7.33 -3.11
CA GLY A 89 -4.90 -8.09 -3.22
C GLY A 89 -5.52 -7.94 -4.59
N ASN A 90 -6.65 -8.60 -4.78
CA ASN A 90 -7.39 -8.53 -6.02
C ASN A 90 -8.36 -7.34 -5.99
N CYS A 91 -8.57 -6.72 -7.15
CA CYS A 91 -9.62 -5.73 -7.29
C CYS A 91 -10.99 -6.40 -7.26
N SER A 92 -11.98 -5.68 -6.76
CA SER A 92 -13.36 -6.18 -6.74
C SER A 92 -13.83 -6.51 -8.16
N GLY A 93 -14.39 -7.69 -8.36
CA GLY A 93 -14.88 -8.13 -9.66
C GLY A 93 -13.85 -8.74 -10.60
N TYR A 94 -12.61 -8.87 -10.16
CA TYR A 94 -11.53 -9.47 -10.95
C TYR A 94 -10.98 -10.69 -10.22
N GLY A 95 -10.64 -11.72 -10.98
CA GLY A 95 -10.04 -12.92 -10.42
C GLY A 95 -8.60 -12.73 -10.00
N ASN A 96 -8.00 -13.81 -9.54
CA ASN A 96 -6.61 -13.81 -9.11
C ASN A 96 -5.66 -13.69 -10.32
N SER A 97 -4.56 -13.00 -10.12
CA SER A 97 -3.52 -12.81 -11.14
C SER A 97 -2.17 -12.66 -10.46
N ASP A 98 -1.09 -12.72 -11.24
CA ASP A 98 0.25 -12.54 -10.70
C ASP A 98 0.54 -11.07 -10.41
N GLY A 99 0.91 -10.78 -9.18
CA GLY A 99 1.33 -9.45 -8.80
C GLY A 99 2.32 -9.50 -7.65
N TYR A 100 3.35 -8.66 -7.70
CA TYR A 100 4.29 -8.51 -6.59
C TYR A 100 5.05 -7.19 -6.71
N THR A 101 5.99 -6.95 -5.80
CA THR A 101 6.79 -5.74 -5.79
C THR A 101 8.26 -6.09 -5.58
N GLY A 102 9.12 -5.15 -5.98
CA GLY A 102 10.54 -5.24 -5.65
C GLY A 102 11.40 -6.03 -6.61
N TRP A 103 10.90 -6.39 -7.79
CA TRP A 103 11.71 -7.12 -8.76
C TRP A 103 12.97 -6.32 -9.13
N ASN A 104 14.13 -6.92 -8.85
CA ASN A 104 15.45 -6.33 -9.14
C ASN A 104 15.63 -4.89 -8.65
N SER A 105 14.96 -4.53 -7.56
CA SER A 105 14.98 -3.15 -7.09
C SER A 105 14.68 -3.07 -5.60
N VAL A 106 14.83 -1.89 -5.04
CA VAL A 106 14.56 -1.60 -3.65
C VAL A 106 13.16 -1.02 -3.50
N SER A 107 12.42 -1.54 -2.56
CA SER A 107 11.14 -0.96 -2.13
C SER A 107 11.35 -0.25 -0.79
N ARG A 108 10.66 0.88 -0.61
CA ARG A 108 10.77 1.68 0.61
C ARG A 108 9.40 1.99 1.17
N LEU A 109 9.31 1.88 2.48
CA LEU A 109 8.14 2.31 3.24
C LEU A 109 8.60 3.42 4.18
N ILE A 110 8.08 4.62 3.98
CA ILE A 110 8.45 5.81 4.74
C ILE A 110 7.26 6.19 5.60
N ILE A 111 7.49 6.34 6.91
CA ILE A 111 6.44 6.61 7.87
C ILE A 111 6.81 7.84 8.68
N GLU A 112 5.91 8.80 8.75
CA GLU A 112 6.10 10.03 9.51
C GLU A 112 4.89 10.31 10.38
N GLU A 113 5.14 10.71 11.60
CA GLU A 113 4.09 11.25 12.46
C GLU A 113 3.98 12.75 12.18
N VAL A 114 2.78 13.23 11.84
CA VAL A 114 2.55 14.60 11.40
C VAL A 114 1.32 15.15 12.10
N PRO A 115 1.14 16.49 12.10
CA PRO A 115 -0.10 17.06 12.62
C PRO A 115 -1.31 16.49 11.90
N ARG A 116 -2.41 16.36 12.62
CA ARG A 116 -3.63 15.76 12.07
C ARG A 116 -4.07 16.52 10.82
N SER A 117 -4.34 15.77 9.75
CA SER A 117 -4.87 16.34 8.51
C SER A 117 -6.35 16.73 8.70
N GLN A 118 -6.75 17.75 7.98
CA GLN A 118 -8.13 18.25 8.05
C GLN A 118 -8.92 17.92 6.81
#